data_fcb3c543d4609cbd8537532368842065
#
_entry.id   fcb3c543d4609cbd8537532368842065
#
_cell.length_a   1.000
_cell.length_b   1.000
_cell.length_c   1.000
_cell.angle_alpha   90.00
_cell.angle_beta   90.00
_cell.angle_gamma   90.00
#
_symmetry.space_group_name_H-M   'P 1'
#
loop_
_entity.id
_entity.type
_entity.pdbx_description
1 polymer ?
#
loop_
_entity_poly.entity_id
_entity_poly.type
_entity_poly.pdbx_seq_one_letter_code
_entity_poly.pdbx_strand_id
1 'polypeptide(L)'
;MKARLTVFWVISLLFVGIFIAGCGGEKYDKNVQLVRNGTLKMNPNVPIGKALDQFFANGKWKSFTSTENKSVVEFNGECSWYNAPAKMTIQFIIVGENAFNLEYVGINDVAMNLFESTGIVEKVLSEYKK
;
A
#
# COMPACT_ATOMS: atom_id res chain seq x y z
N MET A 1 -42.70 20.64 4.80
CA MET A 1 -42.11 19.98 3.63
C MET A 1 -40.86 20.65 3.13
N LYS A 2 -40.93 21.91 2.81
CA LYS A 2 -39.77 22.65 2.32
C LYS A 2 -38.62 22.69 3.35
N ALA A 3 -38.97 22.84 4.62
CA ALA A 3 -37.97 22.89 5.69
C ALA A 3 -37.16 21.59 5.77
N ARG A 4 -37.81 20.48 5.55
CA ARG A 4 -37.12 19.19 5.60
C ARG A 4 -36.11 19.03 4.49
N LEU A 5 -36.49 19.49 3.30
CA LEU A 5 -35.56 19.46 2.18
C LEU A 5 -34.33 20.32 2.43
N THR A 6 -34.56 21.48 3.01
CA THR A 6 -33.48 22.39 3.36
C THR A 6 -32.52 21.77 4.33
N VAL A 7 -33.05 21.06 5.33
CA VAL A 7 -32.21 20.37 6.32
C VAL A 7 -31.36 19.28 5.66
N PHE A 8 -31.94 18.55 4.72
CA PHE A 8 -31.19 17.55 3.98
C PHE A 8 -30.00 18.16 3.27
N TRP A 9 -30.23 19.27 2.63
CA TRP A 9 -29.17 19.96 1.91
C TRP A 9 -28.03 20.37 2.83
N VAL A 10 -28.37 20.89 3.98
CA VAL A 10 -27.37 21.33 4.96
C VAL A 10 -26.53 20.15 5.43
N ILE A 11 -27.17 19.04 5.72
CA ILE A 11 -26.45 17.83 6.16
C ILE A 11 -25.50 17.35 5.09
N SER A 12 -25.95 17.34 3.84
CA SER A 12 -25.13 16.90 2.73
C SER A 12 -23.89 17.77 2.59
N LEU A 13 -24.06 19.08 2.69
CA LEU A 13 -22.94 20.00 2.59
C LEU A 13 -21.95 19.82 3.73
N LEU A 14 -22.44 19.59 4.92
CA LEU A 14 -21.56 19.33 6.07
C LEU A 14 -20.74 18.08 5.85
N PHE A 15 -21.36 17.04 5.34
CA PHE A 15 -20.66 15.79 5.08
C PHE A 15 -19.54 16.01 4.07
N VAL A 16 -19.81 16.72 3.00
CA VAL A 16 -18.80 17.02 1.98
C VAL A 16 -17.67 17.85 2.59
N GLY A 17 -17.99 18.80 3.42
CA GLY A 17 -16.99 19.60 4.10
C GLY A 17 -16.05 18.79 4.96
N ILE A 18 -16.60 17.86 5.72
CA ILE A 18 -15.80 16.97 6.55
C ILE A 18 -14.88 16.12 5.71
N PHE A 19 -15.39 15.60 4.60
CA PHE A 19 -14.59 14.79 3.70
C PHE A 19 -13.39 15.57 3.14
N ILE A 20 -13.62 16.80 2.70
CA ILE A 20 -12.54 17.63 2.18
C ILE A 20 -11.51 17.93 3.26
N ALA A 21 -11.95 18.22 4.46
CA ALA A 21 -11.05 18.47 5.57
C ALA A 21 -10.18 17.26 5.88
N GLY A 22 -10.76 16.06 5.78
CA GLY A 22 -10.03 14.83 6.00
C GLY A 22 -8.94 14.60 4.95
N CYS A 23 -9.12 15.09 3.75
CA CYS A 23 -8.13 14.94 2.69
C CYS A 23 -6.87 15.79 2.91
N GLY A 24 -6.94 16.79 3.78
CA GLY A 24 -5.80 17.65 4.07
C GLY A 24 -4.74 17.01 4.95
N GLY A 25 -5.03 15.87 5.61
CA GLY A 25 -4.09 15.20 6.47
C GLY A 25 -3.19 14.23 5.74
N GLU A 26 -2.18 13.74 6.42
CA GLU A 26 -1.32 12.72 5.88
C GLU A 26 -2.08 11.41 5.73
N LYS A 27 -1.98 10.82 4.57
CA LYS A 27 -2.69 9.58 4.26
C LYS A 27 -2.03 8.36 4.89
N TYR A 28 -0.72 8.38 5.03
CA TYR A 28 0.07 7.24 5.48
C TYR A 28 0.89 7.60 6.71
N ASP A 29 1.09 6.65 7.62
CA ASP A 29 1.96 6.87 8.76
C ASP A 29 3.44 6.88 8.36
N LYS A 30 4.29 7.17 9.33
CA LYS A 30 5.71 7.35 9.12
C LYS A 30 6.38 6.11 8.49
N ASN A 31 6.04 4.93 8.98
CA ASN A 31 6.67 3.70 8.49
C ASN A 31 6.22 3.38 7.06
N VAL A 32 4.94 3.56 6.77
CA VAL A 32 4.44 3.38 5.41
C VAL A 32 5.11 4.37 4.47
N GLN A 33 5.24 5.63 4.87
CA GLN A 33 5.91 6.63 4.04
C GLN A 33 7.37 6.27 3.79
N LEU A 34 8.06 5.75 4.79
CA LEU A 34 9.45 5.33 4.64
C LEU A 34 9.61 4.30 3.53
N VAL A 35 8.76 3.28 3.52
CA VAL A 35 8.81 2.23 2.50
C VAL A 35 8.37 2.78 1.14
N ARG A 36 7.26 3.50 1.10
CA ARG A 36 6.72 4.01 -0.16
C ARG A 36 7.69 4.94 -0.88
N ASN A 37 8.37 5.78 -0.13
CA ASN A 37 9.34 6.74 -0.69
C ASN A 37 10.72 6.13 -0.91
N GLY A 38 10.93 4.93 -0.43
CA GLY A 38 12.20 4.23 -0.54
C GLY A 38 12.32 3.39 -1.79
N THR A 39 13.47 2.76 -1.92
CA THR A 39 13.80 1.88 -3.03
C THR A 39 14.41 0.59 -2.51
N LEU A 40 14.46 -0.43 -3.35
CA LEU A 40 15.15 -1.68 -3.05
C LEU A 40 16.44 -1.77 -3.84
N LYS A 41 17.43 -2.47 -3.30
CA LYS A 41 18.73 -2.61 -3.96
C LYS A 41 18.61 -3.24 -5.34
N MET A 42 17.64 -4.11 -5.53
CA MET A 42 17.43 -4.76 -6.82
C MET A 42 17.01 -3.77 -7.91
N ASN A 43 16.46 -2.62 -7.52
CA ASN A 43 16.08 -1.58 -8.47
C ASN A 43 16.09 -0.21 -7.76
N PRO A 44 17.27 0.38 -7.57
CA PRO A 44 17.42 1.56 -6.71
C PRO A 44 16.84 2.86 -7.29
N ASN A 45 16.40 2.84 -8.53
CA ASN A 45 15.86 4.04 -9.18
C ASN A 45 14.34 4.09 -9.19
N VAL A 46 13.67 3.09 -8.61
CA VAL A 46 12.21 2.99 -8.65
C VAL A 46 11.63 3.13 -7.25
N PRO A 47 10.80 4.16 -7.01
CA PRO A 47 10.15 4.31 -5.71
C PRO A 47 9.09 3.22 -5.54
N ILE A 48 9.18 2.52 -4.41
CA ILE A 48 8.35 1.35 -4.15
C ILE A 48 6.86 1.68 -4.20
N GLY A 49 6.46 2.75 -3.50
CA GLY A 49 5.04 3.10 -3.42
C GLY A 49 4.40 3.35 -4.77
N LYS A 50 5.07 4.12 -5.61
CA LYS A 50 4.55 4.43 -6.94
C LYS A 50 4.49 3.20 -7.82
N ALA A 51 5.52 2.36 -7.75
CA ALA A 51 5.56 1.14 -8.56
C ALA A 51 4.44 0.18 -8.19
N LEU A 52 4.23 -0.05 -6.90
CA LEU A 52 3.18 -0.95 -6.46
C LEU A 52 1.79 -0.38 -6.76
N ASP A 53 1.59 0.92 -6.52
CA ASP A 53 0.31 1.56 -6.83
C ASP A 53 -0.01 1.50 -8.32
N GLN A 54 0.99 1.57 -9.18
CA GLN A 54 0.80 1.52 -10.62
C GLN A 54 0.50 0.09 -11.11
N PHE A 55 1.19 -0.88 -10.55
CA PHE A 55 1.08 -2.27 -11.02
C PHE A 55 -0.21 -2.94 -10.54
N PHE A 56 -0.60 -2.72 -9.29
CA PHE A 56 -1.72 -3.42 -8.68
C PHE A 56 -2.99 -2.58 -8.68
N ALA A 57 -4.13 -3.27 -8.76
CA ALA A 57 -5.43 -2.64 -8.55
C ALA A 57 -5.76 -2.66 -7.06
N ASN A 58 -6.50 -1.63 -6.62
CA ASN A 58 -7.02 -1.56 -5.24
C ASN A 58 -5.96 -1.72 -4.17
N GLY A 59 -4.79 -1.12 -4.39
CA GLY A 59 -3.69 -1.21 -3.46
C GLY A 59 -4.00 -0.55 -2.12
N LYS A 60 -3.61 -1.23 -1.04
CA LYS A 60 -3.78 -0.74 0.32
C LYS A 60 -2.52 -0.95 1.12
N TRP A 61 -2.16 0.07 1.89
CA TRP A 61 -0.97 0.08 2.73
C TRP A 61 -1.36 0.20 4.18
N LYS A 62 -0.67 -0.53 5.03
CA LYS A 62 -0.83 -0.40 6.49
C LYS A 62 0.46 -0.74 7.20
N SER A 63 0.56 -0.35 8.45
CA SER A 63 1.67 -0.76 9.30
C SER A 63 1.11 -1.36 10.58
N PHE A 64 1.87 -2.25 11.18
CA PHE A 64 1.51 -2.88 12.45
C PHE A 64 2.75 -3.46 13.09
N THR A 65 2.62 -3.83 14.36
CA THR A 65 3.68 -4.53 15.09
C THR A 65 3.31 -6.01 15.11
N SER A 66 4.25 -6.86 14.68
CA SER A 66 4.02 -8.30 14.64
C SER A 66 4.08 -8.92 16.04
N THR A 67 3.70 -10.19 16.15
CA THR A 67 3.77 -10.93 17.41
C THR A 67 5.21 -11.07 17.91
N GLU A 68 6.19 -10.96 17.01
CA GLU A 68 7.61 -10.97 17.37
C GLU A 68 8.13 -9.57 17.66
N ASN A 69 7.25 -8.60 17.83
CA ASN A 69 7.60 -7.22 18.15
C ASN A 69 8.39 -6.51 17.05
N LYS A 70 8.14 -6.86 15.81
CA LYS A 70 8.77 -6.20 14.66
C LYS A 70 7.79 -5.24 14.01
N SER A 71 8.30 -4.09 13.56
CA SER A 71 7.48 -3.13 12.83
C SER A 71 7.36 -3.58 11.38
N VAL A 72 6.15 -3.83 10.94
CA VAL A 72 5.85 -4.34 9.59
C VAL A 72 5.08 -3.29 8.81
N VAL A 73 5.46 -3.10 7.55
CA VAL A 73 4.66 -2.35 6.57
C VAL A 73 4.15 -3.36 5.56
N GLU A 74 2.84 -3.37 5.36
CA GLU A 74 2.20 -4.35 4.49
C GLU A 74 1.47 -3.66 3.36
N PHE A 75 1.66 -4.18 2.16
CA PHE A 75 0.91 -3.80 0.98
C PHE A 75 0.04 -4.97 0.53
N ASN A 76 -1.21 -4.69 0.22
CA ASN A 76 -2.13 -5.65 -0.38
C ASN A 76 -2.67 -5.06 -1.67
N GLY A 77 -2.63 -5.83 -2.75
CA GLY A 77 -3.14 -5.39 -4.04
C GLY A 77 -3.69 -6.56 -4.84
N GLU A 78 -4.40 -6.24 -5.90
CA GLU A 78 -5.01 -7.24 -6.78
C GLU A 78 -4.31 -7.24 -8.12
N CYS A 79 -4.14 -8.44 -8.67
CA CYS A 79 -3.46 -8.63 -9.95
C CYS A 79 -3.98 -9.87 -10.64
N SER A 80 -3.42 -10.17 -11.80
CA SER A 80 -3.67 -11.43 -12.51
C SER A 80 -2.48 -12.34 -12.29
N TRP A 81 -2.73 -13.57 -11.88
CA TRP A 81 -1.70 -14.59 -11.67
C TRP A 81 -2.14 -15.85 -12.42
N TYR A 82 -1.34 -16.24 -13.40
CA TYR A 82 -1.69 -17.35 -14.29
C TYR A 82 -3.10 -17.19 -14.88
N ASN A 83 -3.39 -15.96 -15.37
CA ASN A 83 -4.66 -15.61 -15.99
C ASN A 83 -5.88 -15.70 -15.09
N ALA A 84 -5.70 -15.70 -13.78
CA ALA A 84 -6.77 -15.67 -12.81
C ALA A 84 -6.60 -14.52 -11.84
N PRO A 85 -7.71 -13.94 -11.36
CA PRO A 85 -7.61 -12.89 -10.34
C PRO A 85 -6.91 -13.40 -9.09
N ALA A 86 -6.03 -12.58 -8.52
CA ALA A 86 -5.29 -12.96 -7.33
C ALA A 86 -5.05 -11.75 -6.44
N LYS A 87 -4.84 -12.02 -5.16
CA LYS A 87 -4.44 -11.01 -4.18
C LYS A 87 -2.99 -11.23 -3.84
N MET A 88 -2.22 -10.15 -3.85
CA MET A 88 -0.82 -10.22 -3.47
C MET A 88 -0.60 -9.41 -2.20
N THR A 89 0.14 -10.01 -1.28
CA THR A 89 0.55 -9.36 -0.03
C THR A 89 2.07 -9.25 -0.04
N ILE A 90 2.58 -8.05 0.21
CA ILE A 90 4.02 -7.81 0.30
C ILE A 90 4.29 -7.14 1.63
N GLN A 91 5.20 -7.70 2.41
CA GLN A 91 5.56 -7.14 3.71
C GLN A 91 7.01 -6.74 3.76
N PHE A 92 7.25 -5.62 4.42
CA PHE A 92 8.57 -5.07 4.67
C PHE A 92 8.76 -4.95 6.17
N ILE A 93 9.96 -5.24 6.66
CA ILE A 93 10.31 -5.07 8.07
C ILE A 93 11.15 -3.81 8.19
N ILE A 94 10.76 -2.95 9.11
CA ILE A 94 11.53 -1.73 9.42
C ILE A 94 12.74 -2.11 10.25
N VAL A 95 13.90 -1.63 9.85
CA VAL A 95 15.17 -1.88 10.53
C VAL A 95 15.73 -0.53 10.97
N GLY A 96 15.82 -0.33 12.29
CA GLY A 96 16.26 0.96 12.82
C GLY A 96 15.31 2.08 12.49
N GLU A 97 15.83 3.27 12.21
CA GLU A 97 14.99 4.45 11.98
C GLU A 97 14.70 4.72 10.51
N ASN A 98 15.61 4.35 9.62
CA ASN A 98 15.55 4.78 8.23
C ASN A 98 15.76 3.66 7.21
N ALA A 99 15.66 2.42 7.62
CA ALA A 99 15.91 1.30 6.73
C ALA A 99 14.79 0.26 6.82
N PHE A 100 14.69 -0.57 5.79
CA PHE A 100 13.71 -1.64 5.77
C PHE A 100 14.19 -2.74 4.83
N ASN A 101 13.65 -3.94 5.04
CA ASN A 101 13.93 -5.08 4.18
C ASN A 101 12.63 -5.69 3.68
N LEU A 102 12.67 -6.25 2.47
CA LEU A 102 11.58 -7.09 1.96
C LEU A 102 11.57 -8.38 2.79
N GLU A 103 10.42 -8.69 3.38
CA GLU A 103 10.32 -9.83 4.29
C GLU A 103 9.42 -10.95 3.75
N TYR A 104 8.33 -10.60 3.08
CA TYR A 104 7.32 -11.60 2.73
C TYR A 104 6.60 -11.21 1.45
N VAL A 105 6.35 -12.19 0.60
CA VAL A 105 5.45 -12.07 -0.54
C VAL A 105 4.53 -13.27 -0.51
N GLY A 106 3.23 -13.02 -0.55
CA GLY A 106 2.22 -14.07 -0.61
C GLY A 106 1.25 -13.81 -1.74
N ILE A 107 0.77 -14.87 -2.35
CA ILE A 107 -0.25 -14.81 -3.39
C ILE A 107 -1.41 -15.68 -2.93
N ASN A 108 -2.60 -15.06 -2.78
CA ASN A 108 -3.78 -15.72 -2.24
C ASN A 108 -3.47 -16.44 -0.91
N ASP A 109 -2.69 -15.73 -0.05
CA ASP A 109 -2.27 -16.21 1.27
C ASP A 109 -1.29 -17.38 1.25
N VAL A 110 -0.70 -17.69 0.10
CA VAL A 110 0.32 -18.72 -0.02
C VAL A 110 1.69 -18.03 -0.10
N ALA A 111 2.54 -18.32 0.88
CA ALA A 111 3.88 -17.71 0.94
C ALA A 111 4.75 -18.17 -0.21
N MET A 112 5.44 -17.20 -0.82
CA MET A 112 6.44 -17.48 -1.85
C MET A 112 7.80 -17.66 -1.17
N ASN A 113 8.66 -18.50 -1.75
CA ASN A 113 10.01 -18.63 -1.23
C ASN A 113 10.84 -17.38 -1.58
N LEU A 114 12.05 -17.29 -1.05
CA LEU A 114 12.87 -16.10 -1.23
C LEU A 114 13.17 -15.82 -2.72
N PHE A 115 13.46 -16.84 -3.47
CA PHE A 115 13.77 -16.71 -4.89
C PHE A 115 12.56 -16.19 -5.67
N GLU A 116 11.40 -16.79 -5.43
CA GLU A 116 10.16 -16.36 -6.07
C GLU A 116 9.77 -14.94 -5.66
N SER A 117 9.89 -14.63 -4.39
CA SER A 117 9.56 -13.30 -3.87
C SER A 117 10.41 -12.22 -4.52
N THR A 118 11.71 -12.46 -4.63
CA THR A 118 12.62 -11.51 -5.26
C THR A 118 12.28 -11.32 -6.72
N GLY A 119 12.03 -12.41 -7.44
CA GLY A 119 11.68 -12.33 -8.86
C GLY A 119 10.38 -11.59 -9.12
N ILE A 120 9.36 -11.83 -8.28
CA ILE A 120 8.07 -11.15 -8.41
C ILE A 120 8.22 -9.65 -8.19
N VAL A 121 8.88 -9.27 -7.11
CA VAL A 121 9.05 -7.84 -6.79
C VAL A 121 9.90 -7.16 -7.85
N GLU A 122 10.97 -7.80 -8.31
CA GLU A 122 11.80 -7.23 -9.36
C GLU A 122 10.99 -6.99 -10.64
N LYS A 123 10.14 -7.93 -11.02
CA LYS A 123 9.28 -7.75 -12.19
C LYS A 123 8.35 -6.55 -12.00
N VAL A 124 7.70 -6.45 -10.86
CA VAL A 124 6.80 -5.33 -10.59
C VAL A 124 7.53 -4.00 -10.68
N LEU A 125 8.71 -3.91 -10.08
CA LEU A 125 9.50 -2.68 -10.11
C LEU A 125 9.95 -2.34 -11.53
N SER A 126 10.32 -3.35 -12.32
CA SER A 126 10.80 -3.13 -13.68
C SER A 126 9.72 -2.62 -14.63
N GLU A 127 8.45 -2.85 -14.29
CA GLU A 127 7.32 -2.40 -15.10
C GLU A 127 6.91 -0.96 -14.81
N TYR A 128 7.49 -0.35 -13.80
CA TYR A 128 7.13 1.02 -13.43
C TYR A 128 7.52 2.01 -14.55
N LYS A 129 6.58 2.88 -14.88
CA LYS A 129 6.79 3.95 -15.86
C LYS A 129 6.45 5.29 -15.21
N LYS A 130 7.39 6.24 -15.36
CA LYS A 130 7.19 7.61 -14.86
C LYS A 130 6.02 8.30 -15.55
#